data_79e13378456ef332e7281a0f6b1e4a99
#
_entry.id   79e13378456ef332e7281a0f6b1e4a99
#
_cell.length_a   1.000
_cell.length_b   1.000
_cell.length_c   1.000
_cell.angle_alpha   90.00
_cell.angle_beta   90.00
_cell.angle_gamma   90.00
#
_symmetry.space_group_name_H-M   'P 1'
#
loop_
_entity.id
_entity.type
_entity.pdbx_description
1 polymer ?
#
loop_
_entity_poly.entity_id
_entity_poly.type
_entity_poly.pdbx_seq_one_letter_code
_entity_poly.pdbx_strand_id
1 'polypeptide(L)'
;MTVHTAEHIRIKSANVPPAQTWNRLRANSLALTVPKTPDAGTVYLPLPRLFERIECGMGPEVTDYIDSQVFQATYHEVPAHTTRKEPIVISVSAAENECTNTGIMVREGAEATIVVVARAGEKNTETAADNTGAKAHAEAGAEADTKADPETKIDTDALGAADAFATSAALVRIVAEKHARIHLVEMLGVDDDQQHLESVGIEAHEDAVCDVRQYALGGGAVGMGLTVNLVGNRARLDLNNRYHACHEELLDINHVARMRGCATRAEIAESGILNDSARKTLRATIDLIRGSNDAKGNEAETVQILGDGVVNKTMPVILCDEDNVAGNHGATIGSVSPEQIEYLQARGLSRHEAELLFVRALFEDAIIHAPEALSHAVAVERAEKVLGAAVAHDFDDASEVTFGGDRA
;
A
#
# COMPACT_ATOMS: atom_id res chain seq x y z
N MET A 1 -19.79 -24.59 25.01
CA MET A 1 -19.33 -23.52 24.14
C MET A 1 -18.69 -24.16 22.95
N THR A 2 -19.30 -24.07 21.78
CA THR A 2 -18.77 -24.62 20.53
C THR A 2 -17.69 -23.64 20.06
N VAL A 3 -16.45 -24.06 20.07
CA VAL A 3 -15.35 -23.30 19.45
C VAL A 3 -15.64 -23.29 17.96
N HIS A 4 -16.13 -22.16 17.44
CA HIS A 4 -16.18 -21.93 16.01
C HIS A 4 -14.73 -21.76 15.54
N THR A 5 -14.17 -22.79 14.91
CA THR A 5 -12.95 -22.64 14.10
C THR A 5 -13.28 -21.61 13.02
N ALA A 6 -12.55 -20.49 13.02
CA ALA A 6 -12.71 -19.48 11.99
C ALA A 6 -12.49 -20.14 10.63
N GLU A 7 -13.51 -20.13 9.77
CA GLU A 7 -13.33 -20.56 8.38
C GLU A 7 -12.42 -19.56 7.68
N HIS A 8 -11.54 -20.05 6.81
CA HIS A 8 -10.62 -19.24 6.05
C HIS A 8 -10.90 -19.36 4.56
N ILE A 9 -10.66 -18.29 3.83
CA ILE A 9 -10.76 -18.23 2.37
C ILE A 9 -9.35 -18.10 1.81
N ARG A 10 -8.99 -18.91 0.81
CA ARG A 10 -7.76 -18.75 0.07
C ARG A 10 -7.99 -17.93 -1.19
N ILE A 11 -7.42 -16.73 -1.24
CA ILE A 11 -7.29 -15.91 -2.43
C ILE A 11 -6.08 -16.44 -3.20
N LYS A 12 -6.27 -16.77 -4.47
CA LYS A 12 -5.22 -17.39 -5.31
C LYS A 12 -4.51 -16.39 -6.20
N SER A 13 -5.19 -15.31 -6.56
CA SER A 13 -4.73 -14.36 -7.58
C SER A 13 -5.09 -12.93 -7.19
N ALA A 14 -4.36 -12.35 -6.23
CA ALA A 14 -4.38 -10.92 -5.96
C ALA A 14 -3.26 -10.20 -6.73
N ASN A 15 -3.42 -8.91 -6.97
CA ASN A 15 -2.41 -8.06 -7.60
C ASN A 15 -1.90 -8.57 -8.96
N VAL A 16 -2.83 -9.05 -9.80
CA VAL A 16 -2.51 -9.56 -11.12
C VAL A 16 -2.30 -8.38 -12.10
N PRO A 17 -1.10 -8.21 -12.67
CA PRO A 17 -0.87 -7.17 -13.66
C PRO A 17 -1.61 -7.46 -14.97
N PRO A 18 -1.90 -6.45 -15.80
CA PRO A 18 -2.56 -6.64 -17.10
C PRO A 18 -1.80 -7.56 -18.06
N ALA A 19 -0.47 -7.63 -17.93
CA ALA A 19 0.38 -8.54 -18.70
C ALA A 19 1.09 -9.54 -17.77
N GLN A 20 0.79 -10.81 -17.94
CA GLN A 20 1.32 -11.91 -17.12
C GLN A 20 2.53 -12.56 -17.80
N THR A 21 3.70 -11.90 -17.78
CA THR A 21 4.90 -12.40 -18.45
C THR A 21 5.94 -13.00 -17.49
N TRP A 22 5.74 -12.91 -16.18
CA TRP A 22 6.72 -13.20 -15.15
C TRP A 22 6.56 -14.57 -14.46
N ASN A 23 6.10 -15.57 -15.20
CA ASN A 23 5.80 -16.91 -14.66
C ASN A 23 6.99 -17.56 -13.94
N ARG A 24 8.22 -17.40 -14.48
CA ARG A 24 9.42 -18.00 -13.87
C ARG A 24 9.79 -17.36 -12.54
N LEU A 25 9.50 -16.08 -12.37
CA LEU A 25 9.77 -15.33 -11.14
C LEU A 25 8.67 -15.50 -10.09
N ARG A 26 7.56 -16.21 -10.43
CA ARG A 26 6.36 -16.32 -9.59
C ARG A 26 5.90 -14.96 -9.06
N ALA A 27 5.83 -13.98 -9.94
CA ALA A 27 5.57 -12.60 -9.61
C ALA A 27 4.32 -12.04 -10.29
N ASN A 28 3.53 -12.90 -10.97
CA ASN A 28 2.31 -12.50 -11.66
C ASN A 28 1.11 -12.32 -10.72
N SER A 29 1.17 -12.82 -9.49
CA SER A 29 0.09 -12.68 -8.52
C SER A 29 0.59 -12.93 -7.10
N LEU A 30 -0.17 -12.43 -6.14
CA LEU A 30 -0.06 -12.76 -4.73
C LEU A 30 -1.13 -13.80 -4.37
N ALA A 31 -0.77 -14.83 -3.60
CA ALA A 31 -1.71 -15.75 -2.98
C ALA A 31 -1.66 -15.57 -1.46
N LEU A 32 -2.83 -15.53 -0.81
CA LEU A 32 -2.92 -15.30 0.64
C LEU A 32 -4.16 -15.98 1.22
N THR A 33 -4.14 -16.18 2.55
CA THR A 33 -5.26 -16.73 3.30
C THR A 33 -5.86 -15.63 4.16
N VAL A 34 -7.18 -15.50 4.12
CA VAL A 34 -7.95 -14.45 4.82
C VAL A 34 -9.04 -15.10 5.68
N PRO A 35 -9.42 -14.48 6.81
CA PRO A 35 -10.53 -14.97 7.61
C PRO A 35 -11.85 -14.80 6.88
N LYS A 36 -12.80 -15.71 7.12
CA LYS A 36 -14.18 -15.59 6.69
C LYS A 36 -15.03 -15.18 7.88
N THR A 37 -15.69 -14.05 7.77
CA THR A 37 -16.68 -13.64 8.77
C THR A 37 -17.90 -14.57 8.67
N PRO A 38 -18.50 -15.05 9.77
CA PRO A 38 -19.71 -15.83 9.73
C PRO A 38 -20.84 -15.08 9.03
N ASP A 39 -21.57 -15.74 8.12
CA ASP A 39 -22.75 -15.19 7.47
C ASP A 39 -23.75 -14.67 8.52
N ALA A 40 -23.90 -13.35 8.62
CA ALA A 40 -24.82 -12.73 9.55
C ALA A 40 -26.26 -12.69 9.04
N GLY A 41 -26.57 -13.25 7.88
CA GLY A 41 -27.92 -13.36 7.32
C GLY A 41 -28.66 -12.04 7.11
N THR A 42 -27.95 -10.94 6.91
CA THR A 42 -28.49 -9.58 6.85
C THR A 42 -28.60 -9.06 5.42
N VAL A 43 -29.45 -8.06 5.25
CA VAL A 43 -29.68 -7.42 3.94
C VAL A 43 -28.40 -6.71 3.46
N TYR A 44 -27.89 -7.15 2.31
CA TYR A 44 -26.77 -6.49 1.64
C TYR A 44 -27.22 -5.19 0.98
N LEU A 45 -26.56 -4.08 1.28
CA LEU A 45 -26.75 -2.79 0.62
C LEU A 45 -25.52 -2.46 -0.24
N PRO A 46 -25.56 -2.78 -1.55
CA PRO A 46 -24.43 -2.54 -2.45
C PRO A 46 -24.29 -1.06 -2.80
N LEU A 47 -23.14 -0.70 -3.35
CA LEU A 47 -22.94 0.60 -4.00
C LEU A 47 -23.86 0.76 -5.20
N PRO A 48 -24.12 2.02 -5.64
CA PRO A 48 -24.77 2.29 -6.93
C PRO A 48 -24.06 1.55 -8.08
N ARG A 49 -24.81 1.02 -9.04
CA ARG A 49 -24.29 0.18 -10.15
C ARG A 49 -23.14 0.78 -10.93
N LEU A 50 -23.03 2.12 -10.97
CA LEU A 50 -21.93 2.78 -11.67
C LEU A 50 -20.54 2.38 -11.12
N PHE A 51 -20.46 2.02 -9.85
CA PHE A 51 -19.20 1.59 -9.22
C PHE A 51 -18.82 0.14 -9.54
N GLU A 52 -19.76 -0.71 -9.96
CA GLU A 52 -19.50 -2.11 -10.30
C GLU A 52 -18.51 -2.27 -11.47
N ARG A 53 -18.45 -1.28 -12.37
CA ARG A 53 -17.56 -1.29 -13.54
C ARG A 53 -16.15 -0.79 -13.25
N ILE A 54 -15.91 -0.21 -12.07
CA ILE A 54 -14.61 0.34 -11.72
C ILE A 54 -13.66 -0.81 -11.37
N GLU A 55 -12.63 -0.94 -12.18
CA GLU A 55 -11.56 -1.90 -11.95
C GLU A 55 -10.73 -1.47 -10.74
N CYS A 56 -10.52 -2.39 -9.79
CA CYS A 56 -9.74 -2.16 -8.58
C CYS A 56 -8.40 -2.89 -8.63
N GLY A 57 -7.38 -2.30 -8.05
CA GLY A 57 -5.98 -2.68 -8.30
C GLY A 57 -5.60 -4.08 -7.84
N MET A 58 -6.21 -4.62 -6.78
CA MET A 58 -5.93 -5.98 -6.33
C MET A 58 -6.65 -7.07 -7.14
N GLY A 59 -7.60 -6.67 -8.01
CA GLY A 59 -8.31 -7.59 -8.89
C GLY A 59 -9.57 -8.21 -8.31
N PRO A 60 -10.25 -9.07 -9.11
CA PRO A 60 -11.61 -9.53 -8.82
C PRO A 60 -11.70 -10.44 -7.58
N GLU A 61 -10.74 -11.33 -7.33
CA GLU A 61 -10.82 -12.24 -6.18
C GLU A 61 -10.82 -11.49 -4.83
N VAL A 62 -10.02 -10.41 -4.73
CA VAL A 62 -10.00 -9.54 -3.53
C VAL A 62 -11.27 -8.71 -3.45
N THR A 63 -11.73 -8.17 -4.57
CA THR A 63 -12.99 -7.44 -4.67
C THR A 63 -14.16 -8.31 -4.17
N ASP A 64 -14.29 -9.53 -4.70
CA ASP A 64 -15.34 -10.47 -4.32
C ASP A 64 -15.25 -10.88 -2.83
N TYR A 65 -14.01 -11.06 -2.34
CA TYR A 65 -13.80 -11.32 -0.92
C TYR A 65 -14.33 -10.16 -0.07
N ILE A 66 -13.90 -8.93 -0.31
CA ILE A 66 -14.31 -7.77 0.50
C ILE A 66 -15.83 -7.56 0.38
N ASP A 67 -16.39 -7.63 -0.82
CA ASP A 67 -17.84 -7.52 -1.04
C ASP A 67 -18.61 -8.59 -0.26
N SER A 68 -18.05 -9.79 -0.06
CA SER A 68 -18.68 -10.85 0.74
C SER A 68 -18.61 -10.63 2.25
N GLN A 69 -17.69 -9.80 2.73
CA GLN A 69 -17.49 -9.50 4.15
C GLN A 69 -18.25 -8.24 4.63
N VAL A 70 -18.68 -7.38 3.70
CA VAL A 70 -19.29 -6.08 4.00
C VAL A 70 -20.81 -6.14 3.79
N PHE A 71 -21.60 -5.92 4.86
CA PHE A 71 -23.06 -5.92 4.78
C PHE A 71 -23.64 -4.65 4.17
N GLN A 72 -22.98 -3.52 4.40
CA GLN A 72 -23.41 -2.22 3.93
C GLN A 72 -22.22 -1.45 3.37
N ALA A 73 -22.24 -1.19 2.07
CA ALA A 73 -21.28 -0.31 1.46
C ALA A 73 -21.57 1.16 1.82
N THR A 74 -20.53 1.95 1.96
CA THR A 74 -20.61 3.38 2.27
C THR A 74 -20.53 4.19 0.98
N TYR A 75 -21.39 5.18 0.83
CA TYR A 75 -21.39 6.07 -0.32
C TYR A 75 -21.21 7.53 0.11
N HIS A 76 -20.27 8.21 -0.53
CA HIS A 76 -20.04 9.64 -0.37
C HIS A 76 -20.22 10.36 -1.71
N GLU A 77 -20.79 11.54 -1.64
CA GLU A 77 -20.90 12.45 -2.79
C GLU A 77 -20.39 13.84 -2.42
N VAL A 78 -19.50 14.37 -3.25
CA VAL A 78 -19.02 15.75 -3.15
C VAL A 78 -19.71 16.55 -4.24
N PRO A 79 -20.57 17.51 -3.90
CA PRO A 79 -21.39 18.25 -4.88
C PRO A 79 -20.53 19.06 -5.87
N ALA A 80 -21.05 19.24 -7.07
CA ALA A 80 -20.35 19.97 -8.13
C ALA A 80 -19.92 21.38 -7.70
N HIS A 81 -18.72 21.78 -8.16
CA HIS A 81 -18.12 23.10 -7.90
C HIS A 81 -17.96 23.45 -6.42
N THR A 82 -17.75 22.44 -5.58
CA THR A 82 -17.49 22.62 -4.14
C THR A 82 -16.14 22.07 -3.77
N THR A 83 -15.49 22.68 -2.79
CA THR A 83 -14.31 22.12 -2.10
C THR A 83 -14.74 21.60 -0.75
N ARG A 84 -14.58 20.29 -0.52
CA ARG A 84 -14.85 19.68 0.77
C ARG A 84 -13.67 19.94 1.71
N LYS A 85 -13.91 20.70 2.79
CA LYS A 85 -12.86 21.09 3.74
C LYS A 85 -12.38 19.95 4.61
N GLU A 86 -13.31 19.12 5.08
CA GLU A 86 -12.98 17.97 5.93
C GLU A 86 -12.73 16.74 5.06
N PRO A 87 -11.66 15.98 5.32
CA PRO A 87 -11.38 14.78 4.57
C PRO A 87 -12.48 13.72 4.75
N ILE A 88 -12.66 12.87 3.75
CA ILE A 88 -13.42 11.63 3.86
C ILE A 88 -12.44 10.58 4.41
N VAL A 89 -12.63 10.19 5.67
CA VAL A 89 -11.76 9.23 6.34
C VAL A 89 -12.39 7.84 6.29
N ILE A 90 -11.65 6.87 5.79
CA ILE A 90 -11.98 5.45 5.72
C ILE A 90 -10.94 4.74 6.58
N SER A 91 -11.34 4.15 7.69
CA SER A 91 -10.40 3.45 8.56
C SER A 91 -10.81 2.00 8.76
N VAL A 92 -9.82 1.12 8.86
CA VAL A 92 -10.00 -0.31 9.14
C VAL A 92 -8.97 -0.79 10.16
N SER A 93 -9.41 -1.68 11.05
CA SER A 93 -8.59 -2.29 12.09
C SER A 93 -8.31 -3.75 11.77
N ALA A 94 -7.03 -4.14 11.76
CA ALA A 94 -6.64 -5.52 11.50
C ALA A 94 -7.01 -6.44 12.69
N ALA A 95 -6.83 -6.00 13.94
CA ALA A 95 -7.19 -6.79 15.11
C ALA A 95 -8.69 -7.16 15.14
N GLU A 96 -9.55 -6.34 14.52
CA GLU A 96 -11.01 -6.55 14.48
C GLU A 96 -11.45 -7.27 13.19
N ASN A 97 -10.54 -7.62 12.29
CA ASN A 97 -10.81 -8.17 10.97
C ASN A 97 -11.78 -7.28 10.16
N GLU A 98 -11.61 -5.97 10.25
CA GLU A 98 -12.51 -5.01 9.60
C GLU A 98 -12.34 -5.00 8.09
N CYS A 99 -13.49 -5.07 7.40
CA CYS A 99 -13.57 -4.89 5.95
C CYS A 99 -14.50 -3.72 5.63
N THR A 100 -14.13 -2.89 4.65
CA THR A 100 -14.98 -1.80 4.17
C THR A 100 -15.07 -1.77 2.65
N ASN A 101 -16.23 -1.35 2.14
CA ASN A 101 -16.47 -1.08 0.73
C ASN A 101 -17.06 0.33 0.58
N THR A 102 -16.29 1.24 -0.02
CA THR A 102 -16.64 2.65 -0.10
C THR A 102 -16.64 3.13 -1.55
N GLY A 103 -17.74 3.76 -1.95
CA GLY A 103 -17.89 4.46 -3.23
C GLY A 103 -17.88 5.97 -3.04
N ILE A 104 -17.09 6.69 -3.82
CA ILE A 104 -16.96 8.14 -3.71
C ILE A 104 -17.19 8.77 -5.08
N MET A 105 -18.16 9.68 -5.15
CA MET A 105 -18.45 10.49 -6.33
C MET A 105 -17.97 11.92 -6.09
N VAL A 106 -16.96 12.35 -6.82
CA VAL A 106 -16.51 13.74 -6.84
C VAL A 106 -17.03 14.38 -8.11
N ARG A 107 -18.05 15.22 -7.96
CA ARG A 107 -18.79 15.82 -9.06
C ARG A 107 -17.96 16.86 -9.83
N GLU A 108 -18.46 17.31 -10.96
CA GLU A 108 -17.80 18.26 -11.85
C GLU A 108 -17.24 19.48 -11.10
N GLY A 109 -15.95 19.75 -11.30
CA GLY A 109 -15.24 20.88 -10.69
C GLY A 109 -15.18 20.86 -9.16
N ALA A 110 -15.50 19.74 -8.53
CA ALA A 110 -15.37 19.60 -7.08
C ALA A 110 -13.96 19.13 -6.68
N GLU A 111 -13.64 19.37 -5.41
CA GLU A 111 -12.36 18.98 -4.81
C GLU A 111 -12.57 18.30 -3.45
N ALA A 112 -11.86 17.20 -3.21
CA ALA A 112 -11.94 16.46 -1.96
C ALA A 112 -10.62 15.79 -1.60
N THR A 113 -10.35 15.75 -0.29
CA THR A 113 -9.32 14.88 0.30
C THR A 113 -9.98 13.61 0.82
N ILE A 114 -9.41 12.47 0.47
CA ILE A 114 -9.84 11.14 0.88
C ILE A 114 -8.65 10.51 1.61
N VAL A 115 -8.90 9.96 2.78
CA VAL A 115 -7.87 9.34 3.61
C VAL A 115 -8.26 7.90 3.90
N VAL A 116 -7.40 6.97 3.55
CA VAL A 116 -7.56 5.56 3.92
C VAL A 116 -6.51 5.23 4.98
N VAL A 117 -6.96 4.65 6.08
CA VAL A 117 -6.10 4.32 7.21
C VAL A 117 -6.28 2.86 7.60
N ALA A 118 -5.22 2.07 7.44
CA ALA A 118 -5.14 0.73 8.01
C ALA A 118 -4.32 0.77 9.30
N ARG A 119 -4.92 0.33 10.40
CA ARG A 119 -4.30 0.35 11.73
C ARG A 119 -4.29 -1.04 12.37
N ALA A 120 -3.36 -1.26 13.27
CA ALA A 120 -3.28 -2.51 14.04
C ALA A 120 -4.55 -2.77 14.88
N GLY A 121 -5.04 -1.75 15.59
CA GLY A 121 -6.14 -1.86 16.54
C GLY A 121 -5.69 -2.41 17.90
N GLU A 122 -6.59 -2.32 18.91
CA GLU A 122 -6.31 -2.84 20.24
C GLU A 122 -6.41 -4.37 20.27
N LYS A 123 -5.35 -5.05 20.72
CA LYS A 123 -5.40 -6.50 20.96
C LYS A 123 -6.30 -6.76 22.18
N ASN A 124 -7.39 -7.49 22.01
CA ASN A 124 -8.18 -7.99 23.12
C ASN A 124 -7.31 -8.92 23.98
N THR A 125 -6.84 -8.44 25.13
CA THR A 125 -5.96 -9.17 26.06
C THR A 125 -6.66 -10.34 26.78
N GLU A 126 -7.93 -10.59 26.56
CA GLU A 126 -8.66 -11.67 27.22
C GLU A 126 -8.39 -13.09 26.65
N THR A 127 -7.73 -13.22 25.49
CA THR A 127 -7.41 -14.54 24.90
C THR A 127 -5.94 -14.95 25.00
N ALA A 128 -5.07 -14.13 25.63
CA ALA A 128 -3.62 -14.38 25.68
C ALA A 128 -3.13 -15.11 26.94
N ALA A 129 -3.98 -15.84 27.65
CA ALA A 129 -3.59 -16.52 28.90
C ALA A 129 -3.35 -18.02 28.74
N ASP A 130 -2.84 -18.51 27.60
CA ASP A 130 -2.32 -19.90 27.54
C ASP A 130 -1.37 -20.16 26.36
N ASN A 131 -0.25 -19.45 26.30
CA ASN A 131 0.88 -19.91 25.50
C ASN A 131 2.22 -19.30 25.94
N THR A 132 2.56 -19.45 27.24
CA THR A 132 3.93 -19.27 27.71
C THR A 132 4.66 -20.62 27.71
N GLY A 133 5.23 -20.99 26.57
CA GLY A 133 6.03 -22.20 26.47
C GLY A 133 7.08 -22.11 25.36
N ALA A 134 8.33 -21.96 25.79
CA ALA A 134 9.54 -22.24 25.03
C ALA A 134 10.16 -21.11 24.20
N LYS A 135 10.87 -20.21 24.89
CA LYS A 135 12.09 -19.61 24.32
C LYS A 135 13.26 -20.56 24.69
N ALA A 136 13.82 -21.22 23.71
CA ALA A 136 15.11 -21.89 23.85
C ALA A 136 16.15 -21.06 23.06
N HIS A 137 17.06 -20.42 23.80
CA HIS A 137 18.32 -19.93 23.26
C HIS A 137 19.16 -21.12 22.83
N ALA A 138 19.62 -21.16 21.61
CA ALA A 138 20.70 -22.03 21.17
C ALA A 138 21.79 -21.16 20.56
N GLU A 139 22.82 -20.89 21.35
CA GLU A 139 24.14 -20.55 20.84
C GLU A 139 24.75 -21.80 20.19
N ALA A 140 25.17 -21.72 18.95
CA ALA A 140 26.18 -22.64 18.42
C ALA A 140 26.86 -21.99 17.21
N GLY A 141 28.12 -21.66 17.38
CA GLY A 141 29.03 -21.39 16.28
C GLY A 141 29.31 -22.68 15.49
N ALA A 142 29.34 -22.55 14.17
CA ALA A 142 30.12 -23.44 13.30
C ALA A 142 30.29 -22.74 11.95
N GLU A 143 31.52 -22.46 11.61
CA GLU A 143 31.95 -22.15 10.25
C GLU A 143 31.62 -23.32 9.33
N ALA A 144 30.92 -23.07 8.24
CA ALA A 144 30.86 -23.99 7.11
C ALA A 144 30.73 -23.21 5.81
N ASP A 145 31.84 -23.20 5.09
CA ASP A 145 32.03 -22.79 3.73
C ASP A 145 31.17 -23.68 2.80
N THR A 146 30.06 -23.19 2.30
CA THR A 146 29.28 -23.82 1.23
C THR A 146 28.75 -22.78 0.27
N LYS A 147 29.29 -22.83 -0.95
CA LYS A 147 28.80 -22.13 -2.13
C LYS A 147 27.29 -22.34 -2.28
N ALA A 148 26.53 -21.28 -2.13
CA ALA A 148 25.10 -21.28 -2.36
C ALA A 148 24.79 -21.44 -3.85
N ASP A 149 24.07 -22.48 -4.19
CA ASP A 149 23.49 -22.76 -5.50
C ASP A 149 22.33 -21.79 -5.73
N PRO A 150 22.25 -21.07 -6.86
CA PRO A 150 21.24 -20.03 -7.07
C PRO A 150 19.82 -20.54 -7.39
N GLU A 151 19.55 -21.84 -7.20
CA GLU A 151 18.24 -22.46 -7.41
C GLU A 151 17.48 -22.79 -6.12
N THR A 152 17.67 -22.08 -5.03
CA THR A 152 16.82 -22.27 -3.86
C THR A 152 15.39 -21.87 -4.23
N LYS A 153 14.53 -22.86 -4.35
CA LYS A 153 13.08 -22.70 -4.57
C LYS A 153 12.51 -21.82 -3.47
N ILE A 154 12.32 -20.55 -3.75
CA ILE A 154 11.61 -19.63 -2.86
C ILE A 154 10.13 -20.01 -2.96
N ASP A 155 9.67 -20.74 -1.99
CA ASP A 155 8.27 -21.17 -1.88
C ASP A 155 7.43 -19.97 -1.40
N THR A 156 6.82 -19.24 -2.32
CA THR A 156 5.81 -18.22 -1.99
C THR A 156 4.54 -18.86 -1.42
N ASP A 157 4.42 -20.20 -1.47
CA ASP A 157 3.35 -20.96 -0.83
C ASP A 157 3.57 -21.13 0.70
N ALA A 158 4.70 -20.72 1.26
CA ALA A 158 5.00 -20.87 2.69
C ALA A 158 4.16 -19.95 3.61
N LEU A 159 3.56 -18.90 3.10
CA LEU A 159 2.57 -18.09 3.84
C LEU A 159 1.17 -18.75 3.90
N GLY A 160 0.98 -19.88 3.26
CA GLY A 160 -0.31 -20.55 3.13
C GLY A 160 -0.63 -21.65 4.14
N ALA A 161 0.18 -21.88 5.18
CA ALA A 161 0.03 -23.02 6.09
C ALA A 161 0.05 -22.69 7.59
N ALA A 162 0.25 -21.43 7.98
CA ALA A 162 0.08 -20.97 9.36
C ALA A 162 -1.30 -20.32 9.53
N ASP A 163 -1.81 -20.26 10.75
CA ASP A 163 -3.07 -19.62 11.11
C ASP A 163 -3.20 -18.25 10.41
N ALA A 164 -4.37 -17.99 9.79
CA ALA A 164 -4.56 -16.76 9.05
C ALA A 164 -4.32 -15.56 9.95
N PHE A 165 -3.53 -14.62 9.47
CA PHE A 165 -3.34 -13.34 10.15
C PHE A 165 -4.68 -12.63 10.40
N ALA A 166 -4.78 -11.92 11.51
CA ALA A 166 -5.83 -10.94 11.68
C ALA A 166 -5.75 -9.94 10.51
N THR A 167 -6.88 -9.75 9.81
CA THR A 167 -6.89 -9.12 8.49
C THR A 167 -7.83 -7.95 8.42
N SER A 168 -7.32 -6.77 8.06
CA SER A 168 -8.15 -5.67 7.59
C SER A 168 -8.17 -5.60 6.07
N ALA A 169 -9.28 -5.08 5.50
CA ALA A 169 -9.36 -4.88 4.07
C ALA A 169 -10.19 -3.64 3.71
N ALA A 170 -9.72 -2.83 2.77
CA ALA A 170 -10.46 -1.70 2.24
C ALA A 170 -10.62 -1.79 0.72
N LEU A 171 -11.85 -1.63 0.25
CA LEU A 171 -12.22 -1.53 -1.14
C LEU A 171 -12.78 -0.14 -1.41
N VAL A 172 -12.04 0.66 -2.18
CA VAL A 172 -12.40 2.05 -2.43
C VAL A 172 -12.57 2.28 -3.94
N ARG A 173 -13.74 2.76 -4.35
CA ARG A 173 -14.06 3.06 -5.74
C ARG A 173 -14.39 4.53 -5.87
N ILE A 174 -13.68 5.24 -6.74
CA ILE A 174 -13.79 6.69 -6.89
C ILE A 174 -14.14 7.04 -8.33
N VAL A 175 -15.11 7.94 -8.51
CA VAL A 175 -15.38 8.60 -9.79
C VAL A 175 -15.05 10.07 -9.65
N ALA A 176 -14.09 10.54 -10.43
CA ALA A 176 -13.73 11.93 -10.58
C ALA A 176 -14.35 12.47 -11.86
N GLU A 177 -15.45 13.23 -11.75
CA GLU A 177 -16.10 13.84 -12.91
C GLU A 177 -15.22 14.94 -13.52
N LYS A 178 -15.68 15.53 -14.61
CA LYS A 178 -14.96 16.56 -15.34
C LYS A 178 -14.45 17.68 -14.42
N HIS A 179 -13.14 18.04 -14.57
CA HIS A 179 -12.46 19.06 -13.75
C HIS A 179 -12.41 18.77 -12.25
N ALA A 180 -12.79 17.58 -11.79
CA ALA A 180 -12.69 17.21 -10.38
C ALA A 180 -11.23 17.07 -9.94
N ARG A 181 -10.97 17.36 -8.67
CA ARG A 181 -9.66 17.15 -8.02
C ARG A 181 -9.78 16.21 -6.85
N ILE A 182 -8.94 15.19 -6.83
CA ILE A 182 -8.88 14.20 -5.75
C ILE A 182 -7.49 14.25 -5.14
N HIS A 183 -7.43 14.36 -3.82
CA HIS A 183 -6.24 14.11 -3.03
C HIS A 183 -6.49 12.85 -2.21
N LEU A 184 -5.93 11.72 -2.66
CA LEU A 184 -6.01 10.45 -1.93
C LEU A 184 -4.73 10.26 -1.13
N VAL A 185 -4.88 10.04 0.17
CA VAL A 185 -3.78 9.70 1.06
C VAL A 185 -4.08 8.33 1.71
N GLU A 186 -3.19 7.38 1.55
CA GLU A 186 -3.28 6.07 2.18
C GLU A 186 -2.16 5.91 3.21
N MET A 187 -2.54 5.59 4.45
CA MET A 187 -1.62 5.37 5.57
C MET A 187 -1.82 3.96 6.09
N LEU A 188 -0.95 3.04 5.66
CA LEU A 188 -1.09 1.61 5.90
C LEU A 188 -0.03 1.14 6.89
N GLY A 189 -0.42 0.88 8.14
CA GLY A 189 0.48 0.39 9.19
C GLY A 189 -0.25 -0.57 10.12
N VAL A 190 0.07 -1.87 10.02
CA VAL A 190 -0.49 -2.94 10.87
C VAL A 190 0.65 -3.65 11.63
N ASP A 191 0.33 -4.54 12.56
CA ASP A 191 1.34 -5.28 13.32
C ASP A 191 1.99 -6.41 12.51
N ASP A 192 3.14 -6.90 12.98
CA ASP A 192 3.92 -7.96 12.32
C ASP A 192 3.19 -9.31 12.25
N ASP A 193 2.16 -9.51 13.09
CA ASP A 193 1.26 -10.66 13.10
C ASP A 193 -0.10 -10.39 12.42
N GLN A 194 -0.19 -9.33 11.64
CA GLN A 194 -1.41 -8.89 10.97
C GLN A 194 -1.19 -8.69 9.48
N GLN A 195 -2.29 -8.67 8.73
CA GLN A 195 -2.26 -8.34 7.30
C GLN A 195 -3.30 -7.28 6.93
N HIS A 196 -3.00 -6.55 5.85
CA HIS A 196 -3.91 -5.58 5.27
C HIS A 196 -4.01 -5.76 3.75
N LEU A 197 -5.24 -5.58 3.21
CA LEU A 197 -5.54 -5.58 1.79
C LEU A 197 -6.17 -4.26 1.37
N GLU A 198 -5.45 -3.48 0.56
CA GLU A 198 -5.94 -2.21 0.02
C GLU A 198 -6.23 -2.34 -1.47
N SER A 199 -7.48 -2.17 -1.88
CA SER A 199 -7.87 -2.26 -3.29
C SER A 199 -8.63 -1.01 -3.74
N VAL A 200 -7.95 -0.18 -4.53
CA VAL A 200 -8.49 1.09 -5.00
C VAL A 200 -8.71 1.09 -6.50
N GLY A 201 -9.85 1.64 -6.92
CA GLY A 201 -10.16 1.92 -8.33
C GLY A 201 -10.61 3.36 -8.52
N ILE A 202 -10.03 4.06 -9.50
CA ILE A 202 -10.38 5.43 -9.84
C ILE A 202 -10.75 5.53 -11.32
N GLU A 203 -11.89 6.11 -11.63
CA GLU A 203 -12.26 6.52 -12.99
C GLU A 203 -12.19 8.05 -13.09
N ALA A 204 -11.25 8.58 -13.88
CA ALA A 204 -10.97 10.00 -14.02
C ALA A 204 -11.44 10.52 -15.38
N HIS A 205 -12.36 11.48 -15.35
CA HIS A 205 -12.95 12.09 -16.56
C HIS A 205 -12.14 13.29 -17.06
N GLU A 206 -12.69 14.04 -18.02
CA GLU A 206 -12.01 15.14 -18.70
C GLU A 206 -11.46 16.18 -17.71
N ASP A 207 -10.15 16.51 -17.85
CA ASP A 207 -9.42 17.46 -17.00
C ASP A 207 -9.44 17.11 -15.48
N ALA A 208 -9.84 15.90 -15.10
CA ALA A 208 -9.75 15.49 -13.71
C ALA A 208 -8.29 15.27 -13.28
N VAL A 209 -7.98 15.62 -12.04
CA VAL A 209 -6.66 15.46 -11.44
C VAL A 209 -6.76 14.53 -10.24
N CYS A 210 -5.95 13.49 -10.24
CA CYS A 210 -5.79 12.54 -9.15
C CYS A 210 -4.36 12.67 -8.59
N ASP A 211 -4.24 13.27 -7.42
CA ASP A 211 -3.01 13.32 -6.62
C ASP A 211 -3.12 12.23 -5.55
N VAL A 212 -2.25 11.23 -5.63
CA VAL A 212 -2.28 10.05 -4.76
C VAL A 212 -0.96 9.94 -4.01
N ARG A 213 -1.06 9.86 -2.69
CA ARG A 213 0.06 9.59 -1.80
C ARG A 213 -0.20 8.34 -1.00
N GLN A 214 0.70 7.39 -1.07
CA GLN A 214 0.59 6.12 -0.37
C GLN A 214 1.79 5.93 0.55
N TYR A 215 1.52 5.49 1.77
CA TYR A 215 2.52 5.16 2.77
C TYR A 215 2.26 3.74 3.27
N ALA A 216 3.01 2.76 2.77
CA ALA A 216 3.02 1.41 3.30
C ALA A 216 4.14 1.31 4.35
N LEU A 217 3.77 1.41 5.63
CA LEU A 217 4.70 1.58 6.74
C LEU A 217 5.07 0.27 7.45
N GLY A 218 4.66 -0.87 6.89
CA GLY A 218 4.97 -2.21 7.38
C GLY A 218 3.76 -2.95 7.96
N GLY A 219 3.99 -4.20 8.32
CA GLY A 219 3.02 -5.17 8.79
C GLY A 219 3.40 -6.57 8.34
N GLY A 220 2.90 -7.62 8.99
CA GLY A 220 3.23 -9.00 8.62
C GLY A 220 3.02 -9.28 7.12
N ALA A 221 1.89 -8.80 6.56
CA ALA A 221 1.68 -8.78 5.11
C ALA A 221 0.82 -7.58 4.70
N VAL A 222 1.29 -6.79 3.76
CA VAL A 222 0.53 -5.68 3.15
C VAL A 222 0.41 -5.93 1.65
N GLY A 223 -0.82 -6.13 1.18
CA GLY A 223 -1.17 -6.17 -0.22
C GLY A 223 -1.91 -4.89 -0.61
N MET A 224 -1.39 -4.15 -1.59
CA MET A 224 -2.04 -2.94 -2.06
C MET A 224 -2.10 -2.89 -3.57
N GLY A 225 -3.23 -2.44 -4.09
CA GLY A 225 -3.45 -2.31 -5.52
C GLY A 225 -4.26 -1.09 -5.89
N LEU A 226 -3.75 -0.30 -6.82
CA LEU A 226 -4.41 0.88 -7.36
C LEU A 226 -4.55 0.74 -8.88
N THR A 227 -5.77 0.89 -9.39
CA THR A 227 -6.01 1.08 -10.82
C THR A 227 -6.64 2.43 -11.07
N VAL A 228 -5.98 3.26 -11.87
CA VAL A 228 -6.52 4.55 -12.30
C VAL A 228 -6.83 4.51 -13.80
N ASN A 229 -8.09 4.63 -14.14
CA ASN A 229 -8.57 4.67 -15.52
C ASN A 229 -8.79 6.14 -15.96
N LEU A 230 -7.83 6.69 -16.71
CA LEU A 230 -7.86 8.05 -17.26
C LEU A 230 -8.72 8.06 -18.53
N VAL A 231 -10.05 8.02 -18.36
CA VAL A 231 -11.01 7.91 -19.46
C VAL A 231 -11.23 9.23 -20.22
N GLY A 232 -11.07 10.35 -19.52
CA GLY A 232 -11.28 11.67 -20.09
C GLY A 232 -10.03 12.28 -20.69
N ASN A 233 -10.20 13.17 -21.67
CA ASN A 233 -9.08 13.91 -22.23
C ASN A 233 -8.40 14.79 -21.17
N ARG A 234 -7.05 14.86 -21.19
CA ARG A 234 -6.24 15.65 -20.26
C ARG A 234 -6.38 15.27 -18.80
N ALA A 235 -7.01 14.12 -18.50
CA ALA A 235 -7.00 13.59 -17.15
C ALA A 235 -5.56 13.28 -16.70
N ARG A 236 -5.27 13.46 -15.42
CA ARG A 236 -3.93 13.35 -14.85
C ARG A 236 -3.93 12.49 -13.60
N LEU A 237 -2.89 11.67 -13.50
CA LEU A 237 -2.48 10.95 -12.29
C LEU A 237 -1.09 11.41 -11.88
N ASP A 238 -0.93 11.82 -10.64
CA ASP A 238 0.34 12.00 -9.95
C ASP A 238 0.33 11.07 -8.73
N LEU A 239 1.06 9.95 -8.81
CA LEU A 239 1.15 8.94 -7.74
C LEU A 239 2.54 8.99 -7.10
N ASN A 240 2.58 9.14 -5.78
CA ASN A 240 3.78 9.03 -4.98
C ASN A 240 3.56 7.95 -3.91
N ASN A 241 4.23 6.82 -4.06
CA ASN A 241 4.18 5.74 -3.09
C ASN A 241 5.50 5.64 -2.34
N ARG A 242 5.42 5.62 -1.01
CA ARG A 242 6.55 5.43 -0.12
C ARG A 242 6.31 4.23 0.75
N TYR A 243 7.31 3.34 0.84
CA TYR A 243 7.15 2.11 1.57
C TYR A 243 8.39 1.76 2.39
N HIS A 244 8.13 1.13 3.52
CA HIS A 244 9.13 0.52 4.38
C HIS A 244 8.72 -0.92 4.71
N ALA A 245 9.65 -1.85 4.65
CA ALA A 245 9.46 -3.20 5.15
C ALA A 245 10.76 -3.71 5.77
N CYS A 246 10.63 -4.40 6.90
CA CYS A 246 11.75 -4.97 7.66
C CYS A 246 11.42 -6.38 8.16
N HIS A 247 12.32 -7.00 8.91
CA HIS A 247 12.16 -8.36 9.44
C HIS A 247 11.79 -9.37 8.33
N GLU A 248 10.67 -10.07 8.46
CA GLU A 248 10.13 -11.03 7.48
C GLU A 248 8.86 -10.50 6.79
N GLU A 249 8.59 -9.18 6.90
CA GLU A 249 7.41 -8.53 6.35
C GLU A 249 7.29 -8.74 4.83
N LEU A 250 6.03 -8.91 4.39
CA LEU A 250 5.67 -9.04 2.98
C LEU A 250 4.96 -7.78 2.49
N LEU A 251 5.48 -7.18 1.43
CA LEU A 251 4.83 -6.07 0.73
C LEU A 251 4.60 -6.43 -0.73
N ASP A 252 3.34 -6.43 -1.16
CA ASP A 252 2.96 -6.74 -2.54
C ASP A 252 2.13 -5.60 -3.14
N ILE A 253 2.66 -4.95 -4.17
CA ILE A 253 2.12 -3.73 -4.76
C ILE A 253 1.76 -3.96 -6.23
N ASN A 254 0.61 -3.43 -6.66
CA ASN A 254 0.20 -3.43 -8.06
C ASN A 254 -0.45 -2.10 -8.45
N HIS A 255 0.26 -1.29 -9.24
CA HIS A 255 -0.24 -0.01 -9.74
C HIS A 255 -0.48 -0.08 -11.24
N VAL A 256 -1.64 0.40 -11.68
CA VAL A 256 -2.04 0.40 -13.10
C VAL A 256 -2.60 1.76 -13.49
N ALA A 257 -1.94 2.44 -14.40
CA ALA A 257 -2.46 3.64 -15.05
C ALA A 257 -2.95 3.28 -16.46
N ARG A 258 -4.28 3.24 -16.66
CA ARG A 258 -4.90 3.02 -17.97
C ARG A 258 -5.19 4.34 -18.66
N MET A 259 -4.46 4.64 -19.70
CA MET A 259 -4.54 5.91 -20.43
C MET A 259 -5.43 5.73 -21.67
N ARG A 260 -6.68 6.21 -21.58
CA ARG A 260 -7.68 6.09 -22.67
C ARG A 260 -7.97 7.42 -23.35
N GLY A 261 -7.99 8.52 -22.60
CA GLY A 261 -8.22 9.87 -23.12
C GLY A 261 -7.01 10.44 -23.85
N CYS A 262 -7.23 11.37 -24.77
CA CYS A 262 -6.16 12.12 -25.42
C CYS A 262 -5.44 13.06 -24.43
N ALA A 263 -4.14 13.23 -24.64
CA ALA A 263 -3.29 14.13 -23.85
C ALA A 263 -3.31 13.85 -22.35
N THR A 264 -3.60 12.62 -21.94
CA THR A 264 -3.53 12.19 -20.53
C THR A 264 -2.09 12.16 -20.04
N ARG A 265 -1.90 12.28 -18.73
CA ARG A 265 -0.60 12.25 -18.06
C ARG A 265 -0.66 11.32 -16.86
N ALA A 266 0.35 10.48 -16.70
CA ALA A 266 0.55 9.65 -15.51
C ALA A 266 2.00 9.72 -15.07
N GLU A 267 2.23 10.18 -13.85
CA GLU A 267 3.53 10.18 -13.18
C GLU A 267 3.39 9.24 -11.98
N ILE A 268 4.20 8.17 -11.96
CA ILE A 268 4.24 7.17 -10.90
C ILE A 268 5.64 7.19 -10.31
N ALA A 269 5.76 7.61 -9.05
CA ALA A 269 7.00 7.62 -8.30
C ALA A 269 6.90 6.66 -7.12
N GLU A 270 7.78 5.66 -7.13
CA GLU A 270 7.87 4.63 -6.10
C GLU A 270 9.19 4.81 -5.34
N SER A 271 9.14 4.87 -4.02
CA SER A 271 10.33 5.02 -3.21
C SER A 271 10.25 4.18 -1.95
N GLY A 272 11.24 3.34 -1.70
CA GLY A 272 11.18 2.47 -0.54
C GLY A 272 12.51 2.07 0.06
N ILE A 273 12.42 1.60 1.31
CA ILE A 273 13.53 1.09 2.09
C ILE A 273 13.17 -0.32 2.56
N LEU A 274 14.05 -1.26 2.26
CA LEU A 274 13.89 -2.66 2.63
C LEU A 274 15.07 -3.09 3.51
N ASN A 275 14.75 -3.73 4.64
CA ASN A 275 15.75 -4.19 5.60
C ASN A 275 15.57 -5.67 5.95
N ASP A 276 16.56 -6.24 6.63
CA ASP A 276 16.59 -7.61 7.16
C ASP A 276 16.31 -8.68 6.09
N SER A 277 15.16 -9.34 6.19
CA SER A 277 14.68 -10.39 5.28
C SER A 277 13.34 -10.03 4.64
N ALA A 278 13.01 -8.74 4.58
CA ALA A 278 11.78 -8.24 3.99
C ALA A 278 11.62 -8.70 2.53
N ARG A 279 10.39 -8.91 2.13
CA ARG A 279 10.03 -9.36 0.78
C ARG A 279 9.10 -8.37 0.13
N LYS A 280 9.53 -7.77 -0.98
CA LYS A 280 8.71 -6.84 -1.73
C LYS A 280 8.54 -7.30 -3.17
N THR A 281 7.32 -7.19 -3.68
CA THR A 281 6.99 -7.33 -5.10
C THR A 281 6.22 -6.09 -5.55
N LEU A 282 6.78 -5.34 -6.50
CA LEU A 282 6.10 -4.22 -7.15
C LEU A 282 5.81 -4.56 -8.61
N ARG A 283 4.58 -4.27 -9.03
CA ARG A 283 4.14 -4.26 -10.42
C ARG A 283 3.60 -2.87 -10.71
N ALA A 284 4.21 -2.16 -11.66
CA ALA A 284 3.75 -0.85 -12.10
C ALA A 284 3.52 -0.87 -13.61
N THR A 285 2.28 -0.62 -14.01
CA THR A 285 1.88 -0.71 -15.43
C THR A 285 1.39 0.63 -15.93
N ILE A 286 1.97 1.09 -17.01
CA ILE A 286 1.45 2.17 -17.86
C ILE A 286 0.85 1.53 -19.10
N ASP A 287 -0.46 1.67 -19.29
CA ASP A 287 -1.24 1.08 -20.38
C ASP A 287 -1.74 2.18 -21.33
N LEU A 288 -1.00 2.39 -22.43
CA LEU A 288 -1.26 3.40 -23.47
C LEU A 288 -2.21 2.80 -24.52
N ILE A 289 -3.50 2.93 -24.26
CA ILE A 289 -4.56 2.26 -25.00
C ILE A 289 -4.80 3.01 -26.32
N ARG A 290 -5.16 2.27 -27.38
CA ARG A 290 -5.52 2.86 -28.68
C ARG A 290 -6.56 3.97 -28.55
N GLY A 291 -6.28 5.14 -29.13
CA GLY A 291 -7.07 6.36 -29.04
C GLY A 291 -6.55 7.39 -28.03
N SER A 292 -5.53 7.06 -27.22
CA SER A 292 -4.92 7.96 -26.25
C SER A 292 -3.85 8.90 -26.85
N ASN A 293 -4.14 9.48 -27.99
CA ASN A 293 -3.20 10.37 -28.69
C ASN A 293 -2.60 11.44 -27.75
N ASP A 294 -1.29 11.69 -27.87
CA ASP A 294 -0.48 12.58 -27.00
C ASP A 294 -0.49 12.19 -25.50
N ALA A 295 -0.82 10.95 -25.15
CA ALA A 295 -0.67 10.50 -23.78
C ALA A 295 0.81 10.35 -23.39
N LYS A 296 1.15 10.65 -22.13
CA LYS A 296 2.51 10.49 -21.60
C LYS A 296 2.45 9.86 -20.21
N GLY A 297 3.18 8.77 -20.04
CA GLY A 297 3.32 8.06 -18.79
C GLY A 297 4.77 7.87 -18.41
N ASN A 298 5.09 8.17 -17.16
CA ASN A 298 6.39 7.91 -16.57
C ASN A 298 6.23 7.07 -15.31
N GLU A 299 7.11 6.10 -15.13
CA GLU A 299 7.23 5.34 -13.88
C GLU A 299 8.68 5.35 -13.45
N ALA A 300 8.94 5.64 -12.18
CA ALA A 300 10.26 5.63 -11.60
C ALA A 300 10.24 5.01 -10.20
N GLU A 301 11.08 4.00 -9.98
CA GLU A 301 11.25 3.41 -8.66
C GLU A 301 12.66 3.67 -8.13
N THR A 302 12.76 3.98 -6.83
CA THR A 302 14.01 4.05 -6.08
C THR A 302 13.92 3.16 -4.84
N VAL A 303 14.74 2.11 -4.77
CA VAL A 303 14.78 1.18 -3.62
C VAL A 303 16.13 1.22 -2.95
N GLN A 304 16.12 1.46 -1.66
CA GLN A 304 17.29 1.30 -0.79
C GLN A 304 17.21 -0.03 -0.05
N ILE A 305 18.23 -0.87 -0.23
CA ILE A 305 18.34 -2.17 0.42
C ILE A 305 19.38 -2.07 1.53
N LEU A 306 18.97 -2.34 2.77
CA LEU A 306 19.81 -2.26 3.96
C LEU A 306 20.16 -3.65 4.55
N GLY A 307 19.53 -4.72 4.08
CA GLY A 307 19.73 -6.09 4.56
C GLY A 307 20.12 -7.07 3.46
N ASP A 308 21.00 -8.01 3.77
CA ASP A 308 21.47 -9.05 2.83
C ASP A 308 20.39 -10.12 2.53
N GLY A 309 19.37 -10.25 3.40
CA GLY A 309 18.26 -11.21 3.26
C GLY A 309 17.08 -10.71 2.43
N VAL A 310 17.11 -9.45 1.98
CA VAL A 310 16.01 -8.81 1.27
C VAL A 310 15.72 -9.49 -0.06
N VAL A 311 14.42 -9.74 -0.31
CA VAL A 311 13.94 -10.17 -1.62
C VAL A 311 13.15 -9.03 -2.28
N ASN A 312 13.77 -8.34 -3.22
CA ASN A 312 13.13 -7.28 -3.99
C ASN A 312 12.83 -7.73 -5.41
N LYS A 313 11.55 -7.65 -5.82
CA LYS A 313 11.09 -7.89 -7.19
C LYS A 313 10.39 -6.64 -7.71
N THR A 314 10.90 -6.08 -8.79
CA THR A 314 10.35 -4.90 -9.46
C THR A 314 10.01 -5.25 -10.90
N MET A 315 8.80 -4.97 -11.31
CA MET A 315 8.27 -5.30 -12.64
C MET A 315 7.57 -4.08 -13.25
N PRO A 316 8.34 -3.16 -13.84
CA PRO A 316 7.76 -2.10 -14.64
C PRO A 316 7.24 -2.66 -15.97
N VAL A 317 6.03 -2.24 -16.35
CA VAL A 317 5.35 -2.69 -17.56
C VAL A 317 4.84 -1.51 -18.36
N ILE A 318 5.17 -1.42 -19.63
CA ILE A 318 4.56 -0.49 -20.58
C ILE A 318 3.81 -1.30 -21.63
N LEU A 319 2.49 -1.15 -21.66
CA LEU A 319 1.65 -1.64 -22.73
C LEU A 319 1.36 -0.46 -23.69
N CYS A 320 1.64 -0.63 -24.96
CA CYS A 320 1.52 0.45 -25.93
C CYS A 320 0.78 -0.04 -27.19
N ASP A 321 -0.42 0.46 -27.39
CA ASP A 321 -1.28 0.18 -28.56
C ASP A 321 -1.63 1.46 -29.32
N GLU A 322 -0.88 2.56 -29.11
CA GLU A 322 -1.04 3.86 -29.77
C GLU A 322 0.29 4.40 -30.27
N ASP A 323 0.34 5.01 -31.44
CA ASP A 323 1.59 5.44 -32.10
C ASP A 323 2.12 6.79 -31.55
N ASN A 324 1.23 7.76 -31.28
CA ASN A 324 1.61 9.10 -30.84
C ASN A 324 1.52 9.25 -29.32
N VAL A 325 2.38 8.54 -28.63
CA VAL A 325 2.43 8.53 -27.15
C VAL A 325 3.88 8.46 -26.66
N ALA A 326 4.11 8.72 -25.38
CA ALA A 326 5.39 8.52 -24.71
C ALA A 326 5.20 7.72 -23.43
N GLY A 327 5.95 6.63 -23.30
CA GLY A 327 6.02 5.82 -22.08
C GLY A 327 7.48 5.64 -21.67
N ASN A 328 7.80 5.96 -20.42
CA ASN A 328 9.11 5.76 -19.84
C ASN A 328 9.00 5.00 -18.53
N HIS A 329 10.00 4.20 -18.24
CA HIS A 329 10.17 3.61 -16.91
C HIS A 329 11.65 3.59 -16.52
N GLY A 330 11.90 3.62 -15.20
CA GLY A 330 13.24 3.52 -14.65
C GLY A 330 13.21 2.94 -13.24
N ALA A 331 14.22 2.15 -12.91
CA ALA A 331 14.38 1.64 -11.57
C ALA A 331 15.81 1.84 -11.09
N THR A 332 15.97 2.38 -9.90
CA THR A 332 17.24 2.51 -9.19
C THR A 332 17.17 1.64 -7.94
N ILE A 333 17.90 0.55 -7.95
CA ILE A 333 17.93 -0.40 -6.85
C ILE A 333 19.37 -0.48 -6.34
N GLY A 334 19.58 -0.21 -5.07
CA GLY A 334 20.91 -0.25 -4.48
C GLY A 334 20.91 -0.15 -2.97
N SER A 335 22.08 -0.36 -2.38
CA SER A 335 22.35 -0.03 -0.98
C SER A 335 22.70 1.46 -0.86
N VAL A 336 22.64 1.99 0.36
CA VAL A 336 23.23 3.30 0.67
C VAL A 336 24.70 3.28 0.28
N SER A 337 25.17 4.33 -0.40
CA SER A 337 26.55 4.32 -0.89
C SER A 337 27.55 4.19 0.27
N PRO A 338 28.61 3.38 0.10
CA PRO A 338 29.64 3.25 1.12
C PRO A 338 30.21 4.61 1.55
N GLU A 339 30.38 5.54 0.60
CA GLU A 339 30.90 6.88 0.88
C GLU A 339 29.95 7.70 1.76
N GLN A 340 28.64 7.55 1.60
CA GLN A 340 27.65 8.21 2.46
C GLN A 340 27.70 7.64 3.88
N ILE A 341 27.80 6.33 4.01
CA ILE A 341 27.95 5.66 5.32
C ILE A 341 29.27 6.10 5.99
N GLU A 342 30.39 6.06 5.27
CA GLU A 342 31.69 6.50 5.80
C GLU A 342 31.69 7.97 6.23
N TYR A 343 31.02 8.84 5.47
CA TYR A 343 30.86 10.24 5.83
C TYR A 343 30.09 10.43 7.14
N LEU A 344 29.00 9.69 7.33
CA LEU A 344 28.21 9.74 8.56
C LEU A 344 28.97 9.12 9.74
N GLN A 345 29.70 8.03 9.52
CA GLN A 345 30.56 7.40 10.52
C GLN A 345 31.70 8.34 10.96
N ALA A 346 32.30 9.08 10.02
CA ALA A 346 33.32 10.10 10.34
C ALA A 346 32.78 11.25 11.21
N ARG A 347 31.46 11.40 11.29
CA ARG A 347 30.75 12.35 12.17
C ARG A 347 30.29 11.73 13.49
N GLY A 348 30.64 10.49 13.76
CA GLY A 348 30.41 9.82 15.04
C GLY A 348 29.19 8.91 15.08
N LEU A 349 28.47 8.72 13.96
CA LEU A 349 27.37 7.77 13.88
C LEU A 349 27.90 6.34 13.67
N SER A 350 27.31 5.36 14.30
CA SER A 350 27.51 3.97 13.92
C SER A 350 26.89 3.71 12.53
N ARG A 351 27.24 2.59 11.89
CA ARG A 351 26.63 2.20 10.62
C ARG A 351 25.09 2.09 10.74
N HIS A 352 24.62 1.46 11.81
CA HIS A 352 23.20 1.29 12.08
C HIS A 352 22.46 2.63 12.26
N GLU A 353 23.03 3.56 13.03
CA GLU A 353 22.46 4.91 13.17
C GLU A 353 22.42 5.67 11.85
N ALA A 354 23.44 5.50 10.99
CA ALA A 354 23.46 6.09 9.66
C ALA A 354 22.36 5.51 8.74
N GLU A 355 22.12 4.21 8.80
CA GLU A 355 21.04 3.54 8.05
C GLU A 355 19.65 3.98 8.57
N LEU A 356 19.48 4.10 9.89
CA LEU A 356 18.24 4.57 10.50
C LEU A 356 17.86 6.01 10.09
N LEU A 357 18.83 6.87 9.72
CA LEU A 357 18.51 8.22 9.22
C LEU A 357 17.67 8.21 7.94
N PHE A 358 17.90 7.23 7.06
CA PHE A 358 17.11 7.11 5.83
C PHE A 358 15.70 6.64 6.15
N VAL A 359 15.56 5.66 7.05
CA VAL A 359 14.26 5.17 7.52
C VAL A 359 13.51 6.29 8.22
N ARG A 360 14.18 7.06 9.08
CA ARG A 360 13.63 8.22 9.77
C ARG A 360 13.03 9.23 8.78
N ALA A 361 13.76 9.57 7.72
CA ALA A 361 13.29 10.53 6.71
C ALA A 361 12.00 10.08 6.00
N LEU A 362 11.80 8.77 5.81
CA LEU A 362 10.57 8.23 5.25
C LEU A 362 9.39 8.40 6.22
N PHE A 363 9.60 8.09 7.51
CA PHE A 363 8.54 8.27 8.52
C PHE A 363 8.23 9.74 8.79
N GLU A 364 9.23 10.62 8.81
CA GLU A 364 9.03 12.08 8.87
C GLU A 364 8.14 12.57 7.72
N ASP A 365 8.40 12.11 6.50
CA ASP A 365 7.57 12.45 5.36
C ASP A 365 6.13 11.97 5.51
N ALA A 366 5.92 10.74 6.01
CA ALA A 366 4.58 10.20 6.27
C ALA A 366 3.82 11.03 7.32
N ILE A 367 4.49 11.40 8.41
CA ILE A 367 3.92 12.19 9.50
C ILE A 367 3.54 13.61 9.01
N ILE A 368 4.43 14.27 8.29
CA ILE A 368 4.20 15.63 7.75
C ILE A 368 3.03 15.68 6.76
N HIS A 369 2.84 14.61 5.99
CA HIS A 369 1.79 14.54 4.97
C HIS A 369 0.51 13.86 5.44
N ALA A 370 0.43 13.43 6.70
CA ALA A 370 -0.79 12.89 7.28
C ALA A 370 -1.86 14.01 7.41
N PRO A 371 -3.00 13.94 6.70
CA PRO A 371 -3.93 15.07 6.61
C PRO A 371 -4.90 15.17 7.79
N GLU A 372 -4.90 14.17 8.69
CA GLU A 372 -5.79 14.15 9.85
C GLU A 372 -5.20 13.30 11.00
N ALA A 373 -5.83 13.37 12.19
CA ALA A 373 -5.27 12.85 13.43
C ALA A 373 -5.03 11.33 13.43
N LEU A 374 -5.89 10.53 12.77
CA LEU A 374 -5.77 9.07 12.79
C LEU A 374 -4.62 8.60 11.90
N SER A 375 -4.49 9.14 10.70
CA SER A 375 -3.35 8.84 9.82
C SER A 375 -2.03 9.26 10.44
N HIS A 376 -2.00 10.41 11.11
CA HIS A 376 -0.84 10.86 11.88
C HIS A 376 -0.48 9.87 13.00
N ALA A 377 -1.47 9.42 13.78
CA ALA A 377 -1.24 8.48 14.87
C ALA A 377 -0.67 7.13 14.38
N VAL A 378 -1.16 6.61 13.24
CA VAL A 378 -0.62 5.37 12.64
C VAL A 378 0.82 5.55 12.19
N ALA A 379 1.15 6.69 11.57
CA ALA A 379 2.52 6.96 11.13
C ALA A 379 3.50 7.06 12.32
N VAL A 380 3.09 7.75 13.40
CA VAL A 380 3.87 7.85 14.64
C VAL A 380 4.02 6.47 15.31
N GLU A 381 2.93 5.70 15.47
CA GLU A 381 2.98 4.38 16.08
C GLU A 381 3.95 3.44 15.35
N ARG A 382 3.92 3.43 14.02
CA ARG A 382 4.86 2.63 13.24
C ARG A 382 6.30 3.16 13.34
N ALA A 383 6.49 4.49 13.38
CA ALA A 383 7.81 5.09 13.62
C ALA A 383 8.39 4.67 14.97
N GLU A 384 7.56 4.65 16.03
CA GLU A 384 7.97 4.18 17.37
C GLU A 384 8.42 2.71 17.35
N LYS A 385 7.70 1.84 16.65
CA LYS A 385 8.06 0.42 16.53
C LYS A 385 9.38 0.20 15.78
N VAL A 386 9.61 0.97 14.72
CA VAL A 386 10.78 0.78 13.84
C VAL A 386 12.01 1.52 14.34
N LEU A 387 11.85 2.75 14.81
CA LEU A 387 12.96 3.65 15.19
C LEU A 387 13.18 3.73 16.71
N GLY A 388 12.21 3.25 17.50
CA GLY A 388 12.18 3.37 18.96
C GLY A 388 11.52 4.66 19.44
N ALA A 389 10.88 4.58 20.63
CA ALA A 389 10.05 5.65 21.20
C ALA A 389 10.80 6.99 21.39
N ALA A 390 12.09 6.97 21.67
CA ALA A 390 12.87 8.20 21.87
C ALA A 390 13.00 9.04 20.58
N VAL A 391 13.05 8.38 19.42
CA VAL A 391 13.16 9.07 18.12
C VAL A 391 11.79 9.57 17.68
N ALA A 392 10.74 8.80 17.95
CA ALA A 392 9.37 9.17 17.57
C ALA A 392 8.86 10.39 18.38
N HIS A 393 9.27 10.56 19.63
CA HIS A 393 8.89 11.71 20.44
C HIS A 393 9.40 13.05 19.86
N ASP A 394 10.56 13.04 19.20
CA ASP A 394 11.09 14.23 18.51
C ASP A 394 10.18 14.70 17.35
N PHE A 395 9.34 13.80 16.80
CA PHE A 395 8.40 14.14 15.71
C PHE A 395 7.14 14.84 16.21
N ASP A 396 6.63 14.46 17.39
CA ASP A 396 5.46 15.10 17.99
C ASP A 396 5.73 16.56 18.32
N ASP A 397 6.89 16.86 18.90
CA ASP A 397 7.30 18.24 19.21
C ASP A 397 7.46 19.11 17.94
N ALA A 398 7.93 18.52 16.83
CA ALA A 398 8.06 19.23 15.56
C ALA A 398 6.70 19.48 14.87
N SER A 399 5.72 18.60 15.05
CA SER A 399 4.38 18.72 14.47
C SER A 399 3.53 19.78 15.18
N GLU A 400 3.66 19.93 16.50
CA GLU A 400 2.98 21.00 17.26
C GLU A 400 3.39 22.40 16.79
N VAL A 401 4.64 22.56 16.36
CA VAL A 401 5.14 23.84 15.82
C VAL A 401 4.53 24.15 14.45
N THR A 402 4.23 23.13 13.64
CA THR A 402 3.72 23.30 12.27
C THR A 402 2.21 23.54 12.25
N PHE A 403 1.44 22.91 13.15
CA PHE A 403 -0.03 23.05 13.24
C PHE A 403 -0.50 24.14 14.21
N GLY A 404 0.40 24.68 15.05
CA GLY A 404 0.12 25.74 16.00
C GLY A 404 0.16 27.18 15.44
N GLY A 405 0.58 27.36 14.19
CA GLY A 405 0.86 28.66 13.57
C GLY A 405 -0.35 29.46 13.05
N ASP A 406 -1.54 28.89 12.95
CA ASP A 406 -2.72 29.55 12.36
C ASP A 406 -3.91 29.68 13.35
N ARG A 407 -3.64 30.13 14.58
CA ARG A 407 -4.66 30.65 15.49
C ARG A 407 -4.25 31.99 16.06
N ALA A 408 -4.32 33.02 15.24
CA ALA A 408 -4.37 34.41 15.69
C ALA A 408 -5.18 35.24 14.68
#